data_b429bedfd07963fca0e0623fbfd60b1d
#
_entry.id   b429bedfd07963fca0e0623fbfd60b1d
#
_cell.length_a   1.000
_cell.length_b   1.000
_cell.length_c   1.000
_cell.angle_alpha   90.00
_cell.angle_beta   90.00
_cell.angle_gamma   90.00
#
_symmetry.space_group_name_H-M   'P 1'
#
loop_
_entity.id
_entity.type
_entity.pdbx_description
1 polymer ?
#
loop_
_entity_poly.entity_id
_entity_poly.type
_entity_poly.pdbx_seq_one_letter_code
_entity_poly.pdbx_strand_id
1 'polypeptide(L)'
;MSGVDTGVWLWTHLRAAFPDAIAVTLMPDHPHLVVPTDDPAGDRVRLARLLGQFGRRFGVRGRISDTPPPSPIRERQVLARQVRYIALNPCRAGLVDCPLAWRWSTHRDVIGASVDPWVTPTRLADALGRPWRDFAARHHAYVSADPHARVDGTPLPMPAPTTALPKFGLREIAEAATSATRTPLRSIRDLGASRTLFVALAYASGWGHAARLAEICRCSRSTIHRLHDAADPADLAAARLCLGDARLRGAGTSASRPHTGRGCGSPDS
;
A
#
# COMPACT_ATOMS: atom_id res chain seq x y z
N MET A 1 -2.63 22.03 12.79
CA MET A 1 -2.02 20.73 12.47
C MET A 1 -2.59 20.29 11.14
N SER A 2 -1.79 19.90 10.17
CA SER A 2 -2.31 19.51 8.86
C SER A 2 -3.03 18.16 8.98
N GLY A 3 -4.18 18.01 8.30
CA GLY A 3 -4.95 16.75 8.32
C GLY A 3 -4.17 15.52 7.78
N VAL A 4 -2.99 15.76 7.19
CA VAL A 4 -2.06 14.73 6.74
C VAL A 4 -1.40 14.02 7.93
N ASP A 5 -0.97 14.74 8.97
CA ASP A 5 -0.28 14.15 10.12
C ASP A 5 -1.21 13.27 10.96
N THR A 6 -2.48 13.68 11.09
CA THR A 6 -3.49 12.89 11.78
C THR A 6 -3.79 11.59 11.05
N GLY A 7 -3.92 11.64 9.72
CA GLY A 7 -4.14 10.47 8.88
C GLY A 7 -2.94 9.50 8.91
N VAL A 8 -1.71 10.01 8.83
CA VAL A 8 -0.49 9.18 8.92
C VAL A 8 -0.44 8.45 10.26
N TRP A 9 -0.69 9.16 11.38
CA TRP A 9 -0.68 8.55 12.70
C TRP A 9 -1.71 7.42 12.79
N LEU A 10 -2.95 7.68 12.41
CA LEU A 10 -4.03 6.69 12.51
C LEU A 10 -3.76 5.48 11.60
N TRP A 11 -3.33 5.71 10.37
CA TRP A 11 -2.97 4.66 9.42
C TRP A 11 -1.88 3.73 9.96
N THR A 12 -0.80 4.31 10.49
CA THR A 12 0.32 3.54 11.05
C THR A 12 -0.11 2.70 12.26
N HIS A 13 -0.92 3.27 13.15
CA HIS A 13 -1.36 2.56 14.35
C HIS A 13 -2.43 1.50 14.06
N LEU A 14 -3.33 1.75 13.09
CA LEU A 14 -4.26 0.73 12.60
C LEU A 14 -3.50 -0.46 11.99
N ARG A 15 -2.49 -0.18 11.16
CA ARG A 15 -1.65 -1.23 10.57
C ARG A 15 -0.93 -2.06 11.63
N ALA A 16 -0.40 -1.42 12.66
CA ALA A 16 0.25 -2.13 13.76
C ALA A 16 -0.74 -2.95 14.60
N ALA A 17 -1.96 -2.45 14.80
CA ALA A 17 -3.00 -3.13 15.56
C ALA A 17 -3.65 -4.29 14.78
N PHE A 18 -3.74 -4.18 13.46
CA PHE A 18 -4.42 -5.15 12.57
C PHE A 18 -3.52 -5.53 11.38
N PRO A 19 -2.35 -6.14 11.62
CA PRO A 19 -1.39 -6.44 10.55
C PRO A 19 -1.94 -7.39 9.49
N ASP A 20 -2.91 -8.23 9.89
CA ASP A 20 -3.52 -9.24 9.02
C ASP A 20 -4.79 -8.78 8.31
N ALA A 21 -5.12 -7.50 8.38
CA ALA A 21 -6.28 -6.96 7.66
C ALA A 21 -6.25 -7.33 6.18
N ILE A 22 -7.44 -7.57 5.62
CA ILE A 22 -7.64 -7.92 4.21
C ILE A 22 -7.99 -6.68 3.39
N ALA A 23 -8.75 -5.75 3.95
CA ALA A 23 -9.09 -4.49 3.33
C ALA A 23 -9.26 -3.39 4.38
N VAL A 24 -8.72 -2.21 4.09
CA VAL A 24 -8.84 -1.04 4.96
C VAL A 24 -9.03 0.21 4.12
N THR A 25 -9.94 1.07 4.56
CA THR A 25 -10.07 2.44 4.05
C THR A 25 -10.33 3.37 5.23
N LEU A 26 -9.50 4.39 5.37
CA LEU A 26 -9.67 5.42 6.38
C LEU A 26 -10.47 6.57 5.76
N MET A 27 -11.71 6.75 6.21
CA MET A 27 -12.54 7.91 5.89
C MET A 27 -12.21 9.09 6.81
N PRO A 28 -12.62 10.32 6.48
CA PRO A 28 -12.33 11.49 7.32
C PRO A 28 -12.85 11.39 8.76
N ASP A 29 -13.90 10.64 8.98
CA ASP A 29 -14.63 10.52 10.25
C ASP A 29 -14.58 9.13 10.87
N HIS A 30 -14.30 8.08 10.09
CA HIS A 30 -14.24 6.70 10.57
C HIS A 30 -13.38 5.77 9.67
N PRO A 31 -12.77 4.71 10.22
CA PRO A 31 -12.12 3.67 9.44
C PRO A 31 -13.10 2.55 9.09
N HIS A 32 -12.92 1.97 7.91
CA HIS A 32 -13.50 0.69 7.52
C HIS A 32 -12.39 -0.37 7.48
N LEU A 33 -12.64 -1.54 8.11
CA LEU A 33 -11.69 -2.64 8.14
C LEU A 33 -12.42 -3.97 7.86
N VAL A 34 -11.75 -4.85 7.14
CA VAL A 34 -12.05 -6.29 7.10
C VAL A 34 -10.85 -7.03 7.65
N VAL A 35 -11.06 -7.75 8.73
CA VAL A 35 -9.98 -8.42 9.47
C VAL A 35 -10.38 -9.90 9.66
N PRO A 36 -9.52 -10.86 9.30
CA PRO A 36 -9.70 -12.24 9.72
C PRO A 36 -9.49 -12.32 11.23
N THR A 37 -10.43 -12.93 11.96
CA THR A 37 -10.35 -12.99 13.42
C THR A 37 -11.17 -14.15 13.98
N ASP A 38 -10.65 -14.73 15.06
CA ASP A 38 -11.35 -15.68 15.91
C ASP A 38 -11.92 -15.00 17.18
N ASP A 39 -11.53 -13.72 17.43
CA ASP A 39 -12.00 -12.91 18.56
C ASP A 39 -12.53 -11.54 18.10
N PRO A 40 -13.73 -11.47 17.52
CA PRO A 40 -14.32 -10.22 17.06
C PRO A 40 -14.55 -9.20 18.19
N ALA A 41 -14.83 -9.68 19.41
CA ALA A 41 -15.05 -8.82 20.57
C ALA A 41 -13.75 -8.14 21.01
N GLY A 42 -12.65 -8.88 21.08
CA GLY A 42 -11.32 -8.34 21.37
C GLY A 42 -10.86 -7.34 20.33
N ASP A 43 -11.10 -7.61 19.05
CA ASP A 43 -10.76 -6.68 17.96
C ASP A 43 -11.57 -5.39 18.04
N ARG A 44 -12.85 -5.47 18.39
CA ARG A 44 -13.66 -4.27 18.64
C ARG A 44 -13.09 -3.43 19.77
N VAL A 45 -12.71 -4.05 20.88
CA VAL A 45 -12.08 -3.37 22.02
C VAL A 45 -10.74 -2.75 21.62
N ARG A 46 -9.95 -3.46 20.85
CA ARG A 46 -8.66 -2.99 20.32
C ARG A 46 -8.84 -1.73 19.44
N LEU A 47 -9.79 -1.78 18.51
CA LEU A 47 -10.13 -0.65 17.65
C LEU A 47 -10.64 0.54 18.47
N ALA A 48 -11.57 0.34 19.39
CA ALA A 48 -12.12 1.38 20.24
C ALA A 48 -11.03 2.06 21.09
N ARG A 49 -10.10 1.28 21.64
CA ARG A 49 -8.95 1.80 22.40
C ARG A 49 -8.04 2.67 21.54
N LEU A 50 -7.74 2.22 20.33
CA LEU A 50 -6.91 2.97 19.37
C LEU A 50 -7.59 4.29 18.95
N LEU A 51 -8.87 4.26 18.63
CA LEU A 51 -9.65 5.46 18.30
C LEU A 51 -9.75 6.41 19.49
N GLY A 52 -9.89 5.91 20.70
CA GLY A 52 -9.82 6.70 21.93
C GLY A 52 -8.47 7.37 22.15
N GLN A 53 -7.36 6.68 21.85
CA GLN A 53 -6.00 7.28 21.86
C GLN A 53 -5.88 8.39 20.81
N PHE A 54 -6.36 8.15 19.61
CA PHE A 54 -6.41 9.16 18.54
C PHE A 54 -7.17 10.41 18.98
N GLY A 55 -8.39 10.24 19.53
CA GLY A 55 -9.20 11.34 20.00
C GLY A 55 -8.51 12.19 21.07
N ARG A 56 -7.86 11.54 22.06
CA ARG A 56 -7.09 12.25 23.11
C ARG A 56 -5.89 12.99 22.53
N ARG A 57 -5.15 12.36 21.60
CA ARG A 57 -3.94 12.95 21.02
C ARG A 57 -4.22 14.18 20.17
N PHE A 58 -5.28 14.14 19.40
CA PHE A 58 -5.58 15.18 18.40
C PHE A 58 -6.72 16.12 18.80
N GLY A 59 -7.24 15.97 20.02
CA GLY A 59 -8.31 16.84 20.54
C GLY A 59 -9.63 16.67 19.78
N VAL A 60 -9.83 15.53 19.12
CA VAL A 60 -11.10 15.26 18.42
C VAL A 60 -12.18 15.00 19.44
N ARG A 61 -13.07 15.98 19.62
CA ARG A 61 -14.24 15.86 20.48
C ARG A 61 -15.38 15.23 19.68
N GLY A 62 -15.82 14.04 20.06
CA GLY A 62 -16.93 13.34 19.41
C GLY A 62 -16.96 11.85 19.75
N ARG A 63 -17.99 11.16 19.26
CA ARG A 63 -18.22 9.74 19.51
C ARG A 63 -17.30 8.83 18.69
N ILE A 64 -15.97 8.94 18.89
CA ILE A 64 -15.02 8.00 18.29
C ILE A 64 -15.14 6.60 18.92
N SER A 65 -15.85 6.50 20.05
CA SER A 65 -15.98 5.27 20.82
C SER A 65 -17.13 4.34 20.40
N ASP A 66 -18.10 4.81 19.63
CA ASP A 66 -19.24 3.98 19.20
C ASP A 66 -18.86 3.12 17.98
N THR A 67 -17.88 2.24 18.17
CA THR A 67 -17.55 1.23 17.17
C THR A 67 -18.71 0.23 17.11
N PRO A 68 -19.43 0.12 15.98
CA PRO A 68 -20.52 -0.84 15.87
C PRO A 68 -20.00 -2.26 16.05
N PRO A 69 -20.86 -3.22 16.44
CA PRO A 69 -20.44 -4.60 16.51
C PRO A 69 -19.98 -5.09 15.14
N PRO A 70 -18.91 -5.88 15.07
CA PRO A 70 -18.43 -6.44 13.82
C PRO A 70 -19.47 -7.39 13.22
N SER A 71 -19.64 -7.31 11.89
CA SER A 71 -20.52 -8.22 11.16
C SER A 71 -19.69 -9.37 10.58
N PRO A 72 -20.01 -10.64 10.89
CA PRO A 72 -19.24 -11.78 10.38
C PRO A 72 -19.46 -11.94 8.86
N ILE A 73 -18.37 -12.15 8.12
CA ILE A 73 -18.40 -12.45 6.68
C ILE A 73 -17.96 -13.90 6.50
N ARG A 74 -18.89 -14.78 6.11
CA ARG A 74 -18.60 -16.21 5.95
C ARG A 74 -18.40 -16.63 4.49
N GLU A 75 -18.98 -15.90 3.56
CA GLU A 75 -18.96 -16.24 2.15
C GLU A 75 -17.95 -15.37 1.38
N ARG A 76 -17.17 -16.00 0.51
CA ARG A 76 -16.19 -15.30 -0.35
C ARG A 76 -16.81 -14.25 -1.27
N GLN A 77 -18.05 -14.49 -1.71
CA GLN A 77 -18.76 -13.53 -2.55
C GLN A 77 -19.17 -12.28 -1.76
N VAL A 78 -19.62 -12.47 -0.52
CA VAL A 78 -19.92 -11.36 0.41
C VAL A 78 -18.64 -10.59 0.74
N LEU A 79 -17.52 -11.31 0.97
CA LEU A 79 -16.22 -10.71 1.18
C LEU A 79 -15.79 -9.85 -0.01
N ALA A 80 -15.92 -10.36 -1.24
CA ALA A 80 -15.55 -9.59 -2.43
C ALA A 80 -16.37 -8.29 -2.56
N ARG A 81 -17.68 -8.35 -2.27
CA ARG A 81 -18.54 -7.16 -2.25
C ARG A 81 -18.12 -6.17 -1.16
N GLN A 82 -17.82 -6.68 0.03
CA GLN A 82 -17.41 -5.83 1.15
C GLN A 82 -16.07 -5.14 0.89
N VAL A 83 -15.10 -5.86 0.31
CA VAL A 83 -13.81 -5.28 -0.10
C VAL A 83 -14.02 -4.18 -1.14
N ARG A 84 -14.88 -4.42 -2.15
CA ARG A 84 -15.25 -3.41 -3.15
C ARG A 84 -15.95 -2.21 -2.51
N TYR A 85 -16.92 -2.46 -1.64
CA TYR A 85 -17.64 -1.41 -0.90
C TYR A 85 -16.68 -0.49 -0.15
N ILE A 86 -15.74 -1.06 0.62
CA ILE A 86 -14.74 -0.31 1.39
C ILE A 86 -13.83 0.52 0.47
N ALA A 87 -13.37 -0.05 -0.64
CA ALA A 87 -12.52 0.66 -1.59
C ALA A 87 -13.23 1.82 -2.30
N LEU A 88 -14.55 1.72 -2.50
CA LEU A 88 -15.37 2.73 -3.18
C LEU A 88 -15.96 3.81 -2.24
N ASN A 89 -15.89 3.63 -0.93
CA ASN A 89 -16.48 4.59 -0.01
C ASN A 89 -16.03 6.05 -0.25
N PRO A 90 -14.75 6.35 -0.52
CA PRO A 90 -14.32 7.72 -0.83
C PRO A 90 -14.98 8.30 -2.10
N CYS A 91 -15.18 7.47 -3.13
CA CYS A 91 -15.88 7.90 -4.35
C CYS A 91 -17.36 8.15 -4.08
N ARG A 92 -18.01 7.25 -3.35
CA ARG A 92 -19.43 7.38 -2.99
C ARG A 92 -19.71 8.58 -2.07
N ALA A 93 -18.73 8.97 -1.26
CA ALA A 93 -18.78 10.17 -0.43
C ALA A 93 -18.40 11.45 -1.20
N GLY A 94 -18.13 11.37 -2.51
CA GLY A 94 -17.74 12.52 -3.34
C GLY A 94 -16.36 13.11 -3.00
N LEU A 95 -15.51 12.36 -2.30
CA LEU A 95 -14.19 12.85 -1.91
C LEU A 95 -13.16 12.73 -3.04
N VAL A 96 -13.35 11.76 -3.92
CA VAL A 96 -12.50 11.50 -5.10
C VAL A 96 -13.34 10.84 -6.20
N ASP A 97 -12.94 11.04 -7.45
CA ASP A 97 -13.61 10.44 -8.62
C ASP A 97 -13.10 9.04 -8.94
N CYS A 98 -11.95 8.66 -8.39
CA CYS A 98 -11.31 7.37 -8.66
C CYS A 98 -10.80 6.77 -7.33
N PRO A 99 -11.04 5.47 -7.06
CA PRO A 99 -10.60 4.83 -5.82
C PRO A 99 -9.08 4.86 -5.62
N LEU A 100 -8.29 4.97 -6.69
CA LEU A 100 -6.83 5.13 -6.61
C LEU A 100 -6.37 6.51 -6.15
N ALA A 101 -7.21 7.53 -6.30
CA ALA A 101 -6.89 8.86 -5.83
C ALA A 101 -6.94 8.98 -4.30
N TRP A 102 -7.64 8.05 -3.62
CA TRP A 102 -7.71 8.06 -2.16
C TRP A 102 -6.49 7.40 -1.53
N ARG A 103 -5.65 8.20 -0.89
CA ARG A 103 -4.37 7.74 -0.33
C ARG A 103 -4.49 6.74 0.82
N TRP A 104 -5.59 6.79 1.56
CA TRP A 104 -5.83 5.99 2.76
C TRP A 104 -6.68 4.76 2.47
N SER A 105 -6.28 3.99 1.45
CA SER A 105 -6.95 2.77 1.04
C SER A 105 -5.95 1.68 0.67
N THR A 106 -6.14 0.48 1.18
CA THR A 106 -5.36 -0.70 0.80
C THR A 106 -5.63 -1.19 -0.61
N HIS A 107 -6.64 -0.64 -1.30
CA HIS A 107 -6.81 -0.89 -2.74
C HIS A 107 -5.57 -0.47 -3.53
N ARG A 108 -4.91 0.62 -3.14
CA ARG A 108 -3.63 1.05 -3.72
C ARG A 108 -2.50 0.05 -3.49
N ASP A 109 -2.50 -0.59 -2.34
CA ASP A 109 -1.51 -1.61 -1.99
C ASP A 109 -1.66 -2.82 -2.88
N VAL A 110 -2.90 -3.31 -3.01
CA VAL A 110 -3.24 -4.51 -3.81
C VAL A 110 -2.90 -4.35 -5.28
N ILE A 111 -3.02 -3.15 -5.84
CA ILE A 111 -2.67 -2.91 -7.25
C ILE A 111 -1.19 -2.55 -7.46
N GLY A 112 -0.36 -2.59 -6.43
CA GLY A 112 1.06 -2.25 -6.51
C GLY A 112 1.36 -0.74 -6.56
N ALA A 113 0.42 0.14 -6.19
CA ALA A 113 0.61 1.58 -6.15
C ALA A 113 1.21 2.07 -4.81
N SER A 114 1.70 1.15 -3.98
CA SER A 114 2.38 1.43 -2.71
C SER A 114 3.72 0.71 -2.68
N VAL A 115 4.74 1.37 -2.14
CA VAL A 115 6.08 0.78 -1.98
C VAL A 115 6.14 -0.13 -0.75
N ASP A 116 5.39 0.21 0.29
CA ASP A 116 5.28 -0.57 1.53
C ASP A 116 3.81 -0.93 1.77
N PRO A 117 3.31 -1.97 1.10
CA PRO A 117 1.90 -2.34 1.19
C PRO A 117 1.56 -2.92 2.57
N TRP A 118 0.41 -2.54 3.09
CA TRP A 118 -0.20 -3.20 4.25
C TRP A 118 -0.87 -4.51 3.81
N VAL A 119 -1.62 -4.47 2.71
CA VAL A 119 -2.29 -5.64 2.15
C VAL A 119 -1.66 -5.99 0.81
N THR A 120 -1.07 -7.18 0.72
CA THR A 120 -0.48 -7.66 -0.54
C THR A 120 -1.55 -8.20 -1.50
N PRO A 121 -1.29 -8.16 -2.83
CA PRO A 121 -2.18 -8.79 -3.81
C PRO A 121 -2.44 -10.26 -3.51
N THR A 122 -1.42 -11.01 -3.09
CA THR A 122 -1.51 -12.43 -2.74
C THR A 122 -2.43 -12.66 -1.55
N ARG A 123 -2.27 -11.90 -0.47
CA ARG A 123 -3.14 -12.02 0.72
C ARG A 123 -4.62 -11.83 0.37
N LEU A 124 -4.94 -10.81 -0.42
CA LEU A 124 -6.33 -10.58 -0.82
C LEU A 124 -6.83 -11.66 -1.79
N ALA A 125 -6.00 -12.11 -2.74
CA ALA A 125 -6.34 -13.18 -3.66
C ALA A 125 -6.69 -14.47 -2.92
N ASP A 126 -5.86 -14.86 -1.94
CA ASP A 126 -6.05 -16.05 -1.09
C ASP A 126 -7.35 -15.94 -0.30
N ALA A 127 -7.60 -14.80 0.35
CA ALA A 127 -8.83 -14.57 1.11
C ALA A 127 -10.08 -14.67 0.21
N LEU A 128 -10.01 -14.21 -1.04
CA LEU A 128 -11.09 -14.30 -2.01
C LEU A 128 -11.16 -15.64 -2.74
N GLY A 129 -10.19 -16.54 -2.52
CA GLY A 129 -10.08 -17.82 -3.26
C GLY A 129 -9.90 -17.62 -4.76
N ARG A 130 -9.10 -16.62 -5.16
CA ARG A 130 -8.85 -16.27 -6.55
C ARG A 130 -7.39 -16.58 -6.93
N PRO A 131 -7.13 -16.97 -8.21
CA PRO A 131 -5.76 -17.09 -8.68
C PRO A 131 -5.02 -15.75 -8.53
N TRP A 132 -3.78 -15.81 -8.07
CA TRP A 132 -2.95 -14.61 -7.88
C TRP A 132 -2.50 -13.98 -9.22
N ARG A 133 -2.40 -14.81 -10.28
CA ARG A 133 -1.99 -14.34 -11.60
C ARG A 133 -3.03 -13.34 -12.13
N ASP A 134 -2.55 -12.18 -12.56
CA ASP A 134 -3.37 -11.06 -13.06
C ASP A 134 -4.43 -10.55 -12.06
N PHE A 135 -4.35 -10.98 -10.79
CA PHE A 135 -5.33 -10.64 -9.77
C PHE A 135 -5.44 -9.12 -9.57
N ALA A 136 -4.31 -8.41 -9.45
CA ALA A 136 -4.31 -6.98 -9.22
C ALA A 136 -5.06 -6.21 -10.33
N ALA A 137 -4.81 -6.55 -11.60
CA ALA A 137 -5.49 -5.94 -12.75
C ALA A 137 -7.00 -6.25 -12.76
N ARG A 138 -7.37 -7.51 -12.54
CA ARG A 138 -8.79 -7.93 -12.50
C ARG A 138 -9.53 -7.31 -11.32
N HIS A 139 -8.89 -7.26 -10.15
CA HIS A 139 -9.47 -6.64 -8.97
C HIS A 139 -9.64 -5.13 -9.18
N HIS A 140 -8.66 -4.45 -9.78
CA HIS A 140 -8.78 -3.04 -10.11
C HIS A 140 -9.94 -2.79 -11.08
N ALA A 141 -10.08 -3.59 -12.15
CA ALA A 141 -11.17 -3.48 -13.07
C ALA A 141 -12.53 -3.67 -12.38
N TYR A 142 -12.64 -4.67 -11.49
CA TYR A 142 -13.85 -4.92 -10.70
C TYR A 142 -14.21 -3.74 -9.79
N VAL A 143 -13.24 -3.17 -9.09
CA VAL A 143 -13.47 -2.03 -8.19
C VAL A 143 -13.80 -0.77 -8.98
N SER A 144 -13.14 -0.51 -10.11
CA SER A 144 -13.21 0.75 -10.86
C SER A 144 -14.25 0.76 -11.99
N ALA A 145 -14.91 -0.36 -12.27
CA ALA A 145 -15.90 -0.44 -13.36
C ALA A 145 -17.01 0.61 -13.25
N ASP A 146 -17.44 0.88 -12.02
CA ASP A 146 -18.33 1.99 -11.67
C ASP A 146 -17.97 2.46 -10.26
N PRO A 147 -17.20 3.54 -10.11
CA PRO A 147 -16.74 4.04 -8.81
C PRO A 147 -17.87 4.51 -7.89
N HIS A 148 -19.03 4.85 -8.45
CA HIS A 148 -20.18 5.37 -7.71
C HIS A 148 -21.28 4.33 -7.52
N ALA A 149 -21.12 3.12 -8.07
CA ALA A 149 -22.12 2.06 -7.96
C ALA A 149 -22.42 1.72 -6.49
N ARG A 150 -23.70 1.51 -6.21
CA ARG A 150 -24.13 0.88 -4.96
C ARG A 150 -23.66 -0.58 -4.97
N VAL A 151 -23.07 -1.02 -3.86
CA VAL A 151 -22.52 -2.36 -3.70
C VAL A 151 -23.38 -3.14 -2.72
N ASP A 152 -24.68 -3.11 -2.96
CA ASP A 152 -25.71 -3.88 -2.26
C ASP A 152 -26.30 -4.95 -3.20
N GLY A 153 -26.96 -5.92 -2.65
CA GLY A 153 -27.67 -6.95 -3.43
C GLY A 153 -26.76 -8.05 -4.01
N THR A 154 -27.06 -8.48 -5.23
CA THR A 154 -26.38 -9.60 -5.88
C THR A 154 -24.90 -9.35 -6.10
N PRO A 155 -24.00 -10.33 -5.86
CA PRO A 155 -22.58 -10.20 -6.14
C PRO A 155 -22.32 -9.80 -7.59
N LEU A 156 -21.53 -8.74 -7.77
CA LEU A 156 -21.09 -8.36 -9.12
C LEU A 156 -20.02 -9.34 -9.62
N PRO A 157 -20.11 -9.78 -10.87
CA PRO A 157 -19.05 -10.58 -11.47
C PRO A 157 -17.76 -9.77 -11.55
N MET A 158 -16.62 -10.46 -11.45
CA MET A 158 -15.32 -9.83 -11.64
C MET A 158 -15.10 -9.64 -13.15
N PRO A 159 -15.10 -8.42 -13.69
CA PRO A 159 -14.90 -8.20 -15.12
C PRO A 159 -13.48 -8.57 -15.53
N ALA A 160 -13.28 -8.79 -16.82
CA ALA A 160 -11.93 -8.82 -17.39
C ALA A 160 -11.27 -7.44 -17.22
N PRO A 161 -9.94 -7.37 -17.11
CA PRO A 161 -9.24 -6.10 -17.03
C PRO A 161 -9.52 -5.25 -18.27
N THR A 162 -10.15 -4.09 -18.08
CA THR A 162 -10.38 -3.10 -19.14
C THR A 162 -9.31 -2.01 -19.13
N THR A 163 -8.67 -1.82 -17.98
CA THR A 163 -7.59 -0.84 -17.81
C THR A 163 -6.27 -1.59 -17.70
N ALA A 164 -5.34 -1.30 -18.59
CA ALA A 164 -3.99 -1.84 -18.49
C ALA A 164 -3.31 -1.28 -17.24
N LEU A 165 -2.99 -2.16 -16.30
CA LEU A 165 -2.11 -1.81 -15.19
C LEU A 165 -0.65 -1.98 -15.60
N PRO A 166 0.26 -1.20 -15.02
CA PRO A 166 1.69 -1.42 -15.20
C PRO A 166 2.08 -2.87 -14.89
N LYS A 167 3.01 -3.42 -15.67
CA LYS A 167 3.48 -4.81 -15.53
C LYS A 167 4.13 -5.08 -14.17
N PHE A 168 4.81 -4.06 -13.62
CA PHE A 168 5.53 -4.12 -12.35
C PHE A 168 4.89 -3.19 -11.33
N GLY A 169 4.81 -3.63 -10.08
CA GLY A 169 4.40 -2.79 -8.96
C GLY A 169 5.47 -1.78 -8.57
N LEU A 170 5.07 -0.69 -7.91
CA LEU A 170 6.02 0.36 -7.49
C LEU A 170 7.08 -0.16 -6.50
N ARG A 171 6.77 -1.20 -5.72
CA ARG A 171 7.74 -1.85 -4.85
C ARG A 171 8.85 -2.53 -5.66
N GLU A 172 8.49 -3.32 -6.67
CA GLU A 172 9.46 -3.99 -7.55
C GLU A 172 10.35 -3.00 -8.28
N ILE A 173 9.75 -1.87 -8.74
CA ILE A 173 10.48 -0.78 -9.38
C ILE A 173 11.45 -0.11 -8.39
N ALA A 174 11.03 0.10 -7.14
CA ALA A 174 11.88 0.67 -6.11
C ALA A 174 13.05 -0.28 -5.75
N GLU A 175 12.76 -1.57 -5.60
CA GLU A 175 13.79 -2.60 -5.37
C GLU A 175 14.79 -2.65 -6.52
N ALA A 176 14.34 -2.57 -7.77
CA ALA A 176 15.22 -2.55 -8.94
C ALA A 176 16.10 -1.30 -8.98
N ALA A 177 15.53 -0.12 -8.75
CA ALA A 177 16.28 1.14 -8.73
C ALA A 177 17.34 1.16 -7.61
N THR A 178 16.99 0.68 -6.42
CA THR A 178 17.91 0.64 -5.28
C THR A 178 18.96 -0.46 -5.41
N SER A 179 18.65 -1.58 -6.06
CA SER A 179 19.64 -2.62 -6.37
C SER A 179 20.67 -2.11 -7.39
N ALA A 180 20.25 -1.42 -8.44
CA ALA A 180 21.15 -0.83 -9.44
C ALA A 180 22.11 0.20 -8.80
N THR A 181 21.65 0.97 -7.82
CA THR A 181 22.47 1.95 -7.10
C THR A 181 23.16 1.40 -5.84
N ARG A 182 22.93 0.13 -5.49
CA ARG A 182 23.44 -0.51 -4.27
C ARG A 182 23.09 0.26 -2.99
N THR A 183 21.87 0.74 -2.91
CA THR A 183 21.36 1.52 -1.77
C THR A 183 20.18 0.81 -1.10
N PRO A 184 19.87 1.12 0.17
CA PRO A 184 18.68 0.56 0.81
C PRO A 184 17.38 1.13 0.21
N LEU A 185 16.29 0.36 0.29
CA LEU A 185 14.99 0.71 -0.30
C LEU A 185 14.46 2.11 0.11
N ARG A 186 14.75 2.54 1.33
CA ARG A 186 14.37 3.88 1.83
C ARG A 186 14.99 5.02 1.03
N SER A 187 16.11 4.79 0.33
CA SER A 187 16.84 5.83 -0.42
C SER A 187 16.04 6.43 -1.56
N ILE A 188 14.93 5.83 -1.98
CA ILE A 188 14.00 6.48 -2.93
C ILE A 188 13.34 7.74 -2.34
N ARG A 189 13.38 7.94 -1.03
CA ARG A 189 12.88 9.13 -0.33
C ARG A 189 13.94 10.21 -0.12
N ASP A 190 15.20 9.87 -0.35
CA ASP A 190 16.33 10.78 -0.21
C ASP A 190 16.72 11.36 -1.57
N LEU A 191 17.36 12.54 -1.58
CA LEU A 191 17.92 13.07 -2.83
C LEU A 191 19.07 12.18 -3.31
N GLY A 192 19.06 11.81 -4.58
CA GLY A 192 20.13 10.99 -5.15
C GLY A 192 19.69 10.10 -6.31
N ALA A 193 20.64 9.30 -6.81
CA ALA A 193 20.47 8.45 -7.98
C ALA A 193 19.30 7.45 -7.85
N SER A 194 19.10 6.84 -6.68
CA SER A 194 18.02 5.87 -6.45
C SER A 194 16.64 6.47 -6.68
N ARG A 195 16.39 7.69 -6.19
CA ARG A 195 15.12 8.41 -6.43
C ARG A 195 14.95 8.73 -7.91
N THR A 196 16.00 9.22 -8.55
CA THR A 196 15.98 9.55 -9.98
C THR A 196 15.66 8.32 -10.82
N LEU A 197 16.36 7.22 -10.58
CA LEU A 197 16.11 5.95 -11.26
C LEU A 197 14.72 5.38 -10.97
N PHE A 198 14.27 5.43 -9.71
CA PHE A 198 12.92 5.01 -9.36
C PHE A 198 11.87 5.76 -10.17
N VAL A 199 11.97 7.09 -10.24
CA VAL A 199 11.03 7.93 -10.99
C VAL A 199 11.06 7.59 -12.47
N ALA A 200 12.24 7.58 -13.10
CA ALA A 200 12.39 7.29 -14.53
C ALA A 200 11.89 5.88 -14.88
N LEU A 201 12.23 4.89 -14.06
CA LEU A 201 11.80 3.50 -14.26
C LEU A 201 10.30 3.32 -14.05
N ALA A 202 9.69 4.06 -13.11
CA ALA A 202 8.25 4.07 -12.90
C ALA A 202 7.50 4.60 -14.11
N TYR A 203 7.93 5.73 -14.67
CA TYR A 203 7.36 6.26 -15.92
C TYR A 203 7.53 5.28 -17.09
N ALA A 204 8.72 4.71 -17.27
CA ALA A 204 8.99 3.71 -18.29
C ALA A 204 8.16 2.42 -18.13
N SER A 205 7.66 2.16 -16.91
CA SER A 205 6.80 1.02 -16.59
C SER A 205 5.30 1.35 -16.60
N GLY A 206 4.91 2.55 -17.02
CA GLY A 206 3.51 2.98 -17.15
C GLY A 206 2.92 3.69 -15.92
N TRP A 207 3.71 3.99 -14.89
CA TRP A 207 3.26 4.74 -13.71
C TRP A 207 3.38 6.26 -13.90
N GLY A 208 2.73 6.82 -14.91
CA GLY A 208 2.87 8.25 -15.31
C GLY A 208 2.21 9.29 -14.36
N HIS A 209 1.72 8.91 -13.18
CA HIS A 209 1.04 9.82 -12.26
C HIS A 209 2.01 10.53 -11.31
N ALA A 210 2.51 11.72 -11.71
CA ALA A 210 3.46 12.51 -10.94
C ALA A 210 3.05 12.76 -9.48
N ALA A 211 1.75 12.98 -9.21
CA ALA A 211 1.26 13.19 -7.85
C ALA A 211 1.51 11.98 -6.92
N ARG A 212 1.33 10.77 -7.46
CA ARG A 212 1.54 9.53 -6.71
C ARG A 212 3.01 9.28 -6.43
N LEU A 213 3.85 9.49 -7.44
CA LEU A 213 5.31 9.36 -7.28
C LEU A 213 5.85 10.41 -6.32
N ALA A 214 5.33 11.65 -6.36
CA ALA A 214 5.69 12.72 -5.44
C ALA A 214 5.38 12.35 -3.97
N GLU A 215 4.24 11.73 -3.73
CA GLU A 215 3.85 11.23 -2.41
C GLU A 215 4.83 10.17 -1.88
N ILE A 216 5.17 9.17 -2.70
CA ILE A 216 6.09 8.09 -2.35
C ILE A 216 7.49 8.63 -2.08
N CYS A 217 7.98 9.51 -2.95
CA CYS A 217 9.30 10.13 -2.85
C CYS A 217 9.37 11.28 -1.85
N ARG A 218 8.24 11.68 -1.23
CA ARG A 218 8.13 12.82 -0.32
C ARG A 218 8.69 14.12 -0.92
N CYS A 219 8.30 14.43 -2.15
CA CYS A 219 8.74 15.63 -2.85
C CYS A 219 7.60 16.28 -3.65
N SER A 220 7.87 17.41 -4.32
CA SER A 220 6.88 18.09 -5.15
C SER A 220 6.68 17.40 -6.51
N ARG A 221 5.54 17.65 -7.18
CA ARG A 221 5.28 17.17 -8.54
C ARG A 221 6.29 17.71 -9.54
N SER A 222 6.68 18.97 -9.39
CA SER A 222 7.71 19.59 -10.24
C SER A 222 9.07 18.90 -10.10
N THR A 223 9.39 18.44 -8.88
CA THR A 223 10.58 17.62 -8.66
C THR A 223 10.48 16.29 -9.41
N ILE A 224 9.33 15.62 -9.40
CA ILE A 224 9.14 14.36 -10.14
C ILE A 224 9.38 14.56 -11.66
N HIS A 225 8.82 15.60 -12.26
CA HIS A 225 9.04 15.86 -13.68
C HIS A 225 10.52 16.10 -14.00
N ARG A 226 11.21 16.89 -13.18
CA ARG A 226 12.65 17.12 -13.36
C ARG A 226 13.48 15.84 -13.20
N LEU A 227 13.12 14.96 -12.25
CA LEU A 227 13.83 13.70 -12.02
C LEU A 227 13.59 12.68 -13.15
N HIS A 228 12.42 12.70 -13.78
CA HIS A 228 12.11 11.84 -14.91
C HIS A 228 13.14 12.02 -16.05
N ASP A 229 13.50 13.28 -16.36
CA ASP A 229 14.37 13.62 -17.48
C ASP A 229 15.87 13.60 -17.09
N ALA A 230 16.18 13.47 -15.80
CA ALA A 230 17.55 13.55 -15.28
C ALA A 230 18.25 12.19 -15.11
N ALA A 231 17.59 11.08 -15.44
CA ALA A 231 18.17 9.75 -15.26
C ALA A 231 19.26 9.47 -16.32
N ASP A 232 20.40 9.01 -15.86
CA ASP A 232 21.45 8.52 -16.76
C ASP A 232 20.97 7.28 -17.54
N PRO A 233 21.13 7.23 -18.88
CA PRO A 233 20.67 6.10 -19.67
C PRO A 233 21.31 4.76 -19.31
N ALA A 234 22.58 4.74 -18.91
CA ALA A 234 23.30 3.51 -18.53
C ALA A 234 22.77 2.99 -17.19
N ASP A 235 22.57 3.87 -16.22
CA ASP A 235 21.98 3.52 -14.92
C ASP A 235 20.52 3.05 -15.09
N LEU A 236 19.76 3.67 -15.99
CA LEU A 236 18.40 3.25 -16.30
C LEU A 236 18.38 1.87 -16.95
N ALA A 237 19.33 1.56 -17.83
CA ALA A 237 19.50 0.24 -18.44
C ALA A 237 19.82 -0.82 -17.36
N ALA A 238 20.74 -0.52 -16.43
CA ALA A 238 21.05 -1.39 -15.31
C ALA A 238 19.82 -1.64 -14.40
N ALA A 239 19.05 -0.60 -14.09
CA ALA A 239 17.82 -0.72 -13.31
C ALA A 239 16.75 -1.56 -14.04
N ARG A 240 16.65 -1.48 -15.37
CA ARG A 240 15.78 -2.34 -16.19
C ARG A 240 16.16 -3.80 -16.11
N LEU A 241 17.47 -4.13 -16.12
CA LEU A 241 17.94 -5.50 -15.92
C LEU A 241 17.54 -6.02 -14.53
N CYS A 242 17.75 -5.23 -13.48
CA CYS A 242 17.31 -5.58 -12.13
C CYS A 242 15.77 -5.75 -12.07
N LEU A 243 15.00 -4.96 -12.80
CA LEU A 243 13.55 -5.08 -12.84
C LEU A 243 13.11 -6.38 -13.54
N GLY A 244 13.78 -6.75 -14.61
CA GLY A 244 13.47 -7.95 -15.39
C GLY A 244 13.81 -9.27 -14.69
N ASP A 245 14.77 -9.27 -13.78
CA ASP A 245 15.21 -10.47 -13.03
C ASP A 245 15.01 -10.31 -11.52
N ALA A 246 14.07 -11.09 -10.97
CA ALA A 246 13.74 -11.05 -9.55
C ALA A 246 14.94 -11.38 -8.62
N ARG A 247 15.93 -12.14 -9.12
CA ARG A 247 17.14 -12.50 -8.35
C ARG A 247 18.07 -11.30 -8.14
N LEU A 248 18.01 -10.31 -9.04
CA LEU A 248 18.79 -9.08 -8.94
C LEU A 248 18.11 -8.03 -8.06
N ARG A 249 16.79 -8.15 -7.87
CA ARG A 249 16.04 -7.29 -6.97
C ARG A 249 16.29 -7.72 -5.52
N GLY A 250 16.69 -6.82 -4.67
CA GLY A 250 16.97 -7.10 -3.26
C GLY A 250 18.42 -7.49 -2.94
N ALA A 251 19.27 -7.68 -3.93
CA ALA A 251 20.71 -7.93 -3.70
C ALA A 251 21.39 -6.78 -2.93
N GLY A 252 20.84 -5.56 -2.99
CA GLY A 252 21.33 -4.40 -2.25
C GLY A 252 20.93 -4.36 -0.77
N THR A 253 19.97 -5.17 -0.32
CA THR A 253 19.48 -5.14 1.07
C THR A 253 20.23 -6.08 2.00
N SER A 254 21.08 -6.96 1.48
CA SER A 254 21.79 -8.02 2.24
C SER A 254 23.14 -7.58 2.82
N ALA A 255 23.66 -6.40 2.51
CA ALA A 255 24.95 -5.95 3.00
C ALA A 255 24.79 -4.99 4.19
N SER A 256 24.71 -5.49 5.39
CA SER A 256 25.21 -4.92 6.65
C SER A 256 24.57 -5.58 7.87
N ARG A 257 24.90 -6.85 8.11
CA ARG A 257 25.05 -7.28 9.50
C ARG A 257 26.53 -7.21 9.83
N PRO A 258 26.98 -6.33 10.70
CA PRO A 258 28.32 -6.44 11.24
C PRO A 258 28.37 -7.75 12.04
N HIS A 259 29.26 -8.63 11.64
CA HIS A 259 29.69 -9.75 12.45
C HIS A 259 30.32 -9.16 13.72
N THR A 260 29.57 -9.08 14.79
CA THR A 260 30.14 -8.93 16.14
C THR A 260 30.82 -10.25 16.45
N GLY A 261 32.10 -10.34 16.09
CA GLY A 261 32.99 -11.36 16.55
C GLY A 261 33.01 -11.32 18.08
N ARG A 262 32.36 -12.28 18.72
CA ARG A 262 32.65 -12.62 20.11
C ARG A 262 34.06 -13.16 20.14
N GLY A 263 34.98 -12.35 20.64
CA GLY A 263 36.30 -12.79 21.04
C GLY A 263 36.16 -13.92 22.05
N CYS A 264 36.66 -15.09 21.68
CA CYS A 264 36.92 -16.17 22.60
C CYS A 264 38.05 -15.71 23.53
N GLY A 265 37.72 -15.33 24.76
CA GLY A 265 38.69 -15.20 25.85
C GLY A 265 39.06 -16.60 26.32
N SER A 266 40.31 -16.98 26.08
CA SER A 266 40.90 -18.13 26.70
C SER A 266 41.06 -17.93 28.21
N PRO A 267 40.85 -18.92 29.04
CA PRO A 267 41.29 -18.90 30.42
C PRO A 267 42.71 -19.43 30.51
N ASP A 268 43.62 -18.63 30.97
CA ASP A 268 44.93 -19.09 31.47
C ASP A 268 45.19 -18.49 32.86
N SER A 269 45.51 -19.47 33.74
CA SER A 269 46.21 -19.39 35.03
C SER A 269 45.42 -18.92 36.23
#